data_8dd29903b77555b3b0d1307498157f4a
#
_entry.id   8dd29903b77555b3b0d1307498157f4a
#
_cell.length_a   1.000
_cell.length_b   1.000
_cell.length_c   1.000
_cell.angle_alpha   90.00
_cell.angle_beta   90.00
_cell.angle_gamma   90.00
#
_symmetry.space_group_name_H-M   'P 1'
#
loop_
_entity.id
_entity.type
_entity.pdbx_description
1 polymer ?
#
loop_
_entity_poly.entity_id
_entity_poly.type
_entity_poly.pdbx_seq_one_letter_code
_entity_poly.pdbx_strand_id
1 'polypeptide(L)'
;MEAEEKDINIALLIDADNISAKYISAILSELSRYGKITIRRMYGDWTQERLRSWFNQAAKYSLTPIMQPNNTPGKNASDIGLIIDAMDILYEGKVQGFCIVSSDGDFNRLATRLREAGMTIIGMGEKKTPEAFRVSCERFIFLDVIESSEEDAEDTARRASQGAKKNNTTEKAETKKTTKTPEAKKTKTSTQPALPELSPAPASAEGDDENAGITALSDIEAAIVKMITDNSADGKETGANIGSRLVKIFPDFDIRNYHYSKLSEFLTDLPSLQVTNRHNVVWVTLKSTPDTEVEKQIQSIFARHNTADMNTSMLKIELQDLIPNLDATIRKSGVTRFSVYLNRKIPSVEVNGQRVSLKSRGKKTHFS
;
A
#
# COMPACT_ATOMS: atom_id res chain seq x y z
N MET A 1 26.77 15.35 14.19
CA MET A 1 27.15 13.94 14.03
C MET A 1 25.94 13.25 13.44
N GLU A 2 25.92 13.11 12.13
CA GLU A 2 24.95 12.25 11.43
C GLU A 2 25.29 10.83 11.88
N ALA A 3 24.31 10.13 12.46
CA ALA A 3 24.43 8.72 12.69
C ALA A 3 24.47 8.05 11.30
N GLU A 4 25.60 7.49 10.91
CA GLU A 4 25.67 6.57 9.78
C GLU A 4 24.61 5.50 10.03
N GLU A 5 23.58 5.49 9.22
CA GLU A 5 22.59 4.42 9.16
C GLU A 5 23.37 3.17 8.74
N LYS A 6 23.73 2.34 9.70
CA LYS A 6 24.56 1.16 9.50
C LYS A 6 23.72 0.16 8.72
N ASP A 7 24.11 -0.10 7.47
CA ASP A 7 23.48 -1.12 6.65
C ASP A 7 23.32 -2.42 7.43
N ILE A 8 22.06 -2.87 7.58
CA ILE A 8 21.79 -4.14 8.27
C ILE A 8 22.15 -5.33 7.38
N ASN A 9 22.65 -6.41 7.98
CA ASN A 9 22.84 -7.68 7.32
C ASN A 9 21.49 -8.43 7.23
N ILE A 10 21.12 -8.86 6.04
CA ILE A 10 19.83 -9.51 5.78
C ILE A 10 20.07 -10.95 5.31
N ALA A 11 19.28 -11.89 5.85
CA ALA A 11 19.15 -13.24 5.33
C ALA A 11 17.95 -13.28 4.37
N LEU A 12 18.21 -13.61 3.12
CA LEU A 12 17.19 -13.85 2.07
C LEU A 12 16.89 -15.34 2.02
N LEU A 13 15.64 -15.71 2.32
CA LEU A 13 15.10 -17.06 2.35
C LEU A 13 13.95 -17.17 1.36
N ILE A 14 14.13 -17.95 0.31
CA ILE A 14 13.18 -18.05 -0.81
C ILE A 14 12.51 -19.43 -0.81
N ASP A 15 11.20 -19.44 -0.74
CA ASP A 15 10.36 -20.61 -0.96
C ASP A 15 10.19 -20.81 -2.49
N ALA A 16 11.05 -21.62 -3.07
CA ALA A 16 11.06 -21.86 -4.51
C ALA A 16 9.89 -22.74 -4.98
N ASP A 17 9.23 -23.45 -4.07
CA ASP A 17 8.04 -24.23 -4.40
C ASP A 17 6.82 -23.35 -4.69
N ASN A 18 6.72 -22.20 -4.04
CA ASN A 18 5.62 -21.27 -4.17
C ASN A 18 5.92 -20.04 -5.04
N ILE A 19 7.19 -19.69 -5.25
CA ILE A 19 7.59 -18.46 -5.97
C ILE A 19 8.27 -18.83 -7.30
N SER A 20 7.99 -18.03 -8.33
CA SER A 20 8.65 -18.19 -9.65
C SER A 20 10.05 -17.60 -9.67
N ALA A 21 10.99 -18.29 -10.33
CA ALA A 21 12.38 -17.83 -10.51
C ALA A 21 12.51 -16.53 -11.32
N LYS A 22 11.46 -16.10 -12.04
CA LYS A 22 11.45 -14.85 -12.80
C LYS A 22 11.64 -13.62 -11.92
N TYR A 23 11.15 -13.65 -10.68
CA TYR A 23 11.18 -12.53 -9.75
C TYR A 23 12.56 -12.27 -9.11
N ILE A 24 13.55 -13.14 -9.28
CA ILE A 24 14.81 -13.06 -8.51
C ILE A 24 15.57 -11.75 -8.73
N SER A 25 15.57 -11.20 -9.95
CA SER A 25 16.20 -9.90 -10.25
C SER A 25 15.56 -8.79 -9.44
N ALA A 26 14.23 -8.70 -9.51
CA ALA A 26 13.45 -7.69 -8.81
C ALA A 26 13.56 -7.83 -7.28
N ILE A 27 13.55 -9.05 -6.75
CA ILE A 27 13.76 -9.34 -5.32
C ILE A 27 15.11 -8.78 -4.84
N LEU A 28 16.19 -9.08 -5.55
CA LEU A 28 17.53 -8.63 -5.14
C LEU A 28 17.70 -7.11 -5.29
N SER A 29 17.15 -6.54 -6.38
CA SER A 29 17.15 -5.10 -6.62
C SER A 29 16.42 -4.36 -5.51
N GLU A 30 15.22 -4.79 -5.19
CA GLU A 30 14.39 -4.16 -4.14
C GLU A 30 15.02 -4.34 -2.76
N LEU A 31 15.47 -5.56 -2.42
CA LEU A 31 16.02 -5.86 -1.10
C LEU A 31 17.34 -5.11 -0.81
N SER A 32 18.10 -4.77 -1.85
CA SER A 32 19.35 -4.00 -1.72
C SER A 32 19.15 -2.60 -1.12
N ARG A 33 17.91 -2.09 -1.13
CA ARG A 33 17.54 -0.78 -0.55
C ARG A 33 17.44 -0.82 0.98
N TYR A 34 17.31 -2.03 1.55
CA TYR A 34 17.07 -2.21 2.98
C TYR A 34 18.32 -2.64 3.73
N GLY A 35 19.35 -3.13 3.03
CA GLY A 35 20.59 -3.54 3.64
C GLY A 35 21.40 -4.51 2.80
N LYS A 36 22.47 -5.07 3.40
CA LYS A 36 23.37 -6.01 2.75
C LYS A 36 22.85 -7.43 2.85
N ILE A 37 22.60 -8.08 1.72
CA ILE A 37 22.16 -9.47 1.67
C ILE A 37 23.39 -10.39 1.88
N THR A 38 23.58 -10.91 3.08
CA THR A 38 24.74 -11.73 3.45
C THR A 38 24.48 -13.23 3.33
N ILE A 39 23.23 -13.66 3.48
CA ILE A 39 22.78 -15.04 3.32
C ILE A 39 21.74 -15.06 2.23
N ARG A 40 21.86 -16.01 1.27
CA ARG A 40 20.97 -16.17 0.12
C ARG A 40 20.67 -17.64 -0.05
N ARG A 41 19.53 -18.08 0.48
CA ARG A 41 19.10 -19.49 0.44
C ARG A 41 17.77 -19.65 -0.27
N MET A 42 17.59 -20.74 -0.99
CA MET A 42 16.33 -21.11 -1.61
C MET A 42 15.98 -22.55 -1.27
N TYR A 43 14.73 -22.79 -0.95
CA TYR A 43 14.19 -24.05 -0.44
C TYR A 43 13.20 -24.61 -1.43
N GLY A 44 13.22 -25.91 -1.65
CA GLY A 44 12.30 -26.58 -2.56
C GLY A 44 12.65 -28.05 -2.78
N ASP A 45 11.72 -28.77 -3.36
CA ASP A 45 11.94 -30.14 -3.81
C ASP A 45 12.60 -30.14 -5.19
N TRP A 46 13.93 -30.06 -5.22
CA TRP A 46 14.75 -29.97 -6.44
C TRP A 46 14.67 -31.19 -7.36
N THR A 47 13.95 -32.26 -6.98
CA THR A 47 13.63 -33.37 -7.86
C THR A 47 12.55 -33.03 -8.90
N GLN A 48 11.81 -31.95 -8.67
CA GLN A 48 10.72 -31.53 -9.53
C GLN A 48 11.21 -30.69 -10.73
N GLU A 49 10.79 -31.09 -11.93
CA GLU A 49 11.17 -30.43 -13.20
C GLU A 49 10.77 -28.93 -13.22
N ARG A 50 9.67 -28.53 -12.57
CA ARG A 50 9.20 -27.14 -12.48
C ARG A 50 10.21 -26.20 -11.82
N LEU A 51 11.08 -26.72 -10.95
CA LEU A 51 12.10 -25.93 -10.25
C LEU A 51 13.41 -25.80 -11.02
N ARG A 52 13.50 -26.41 -12.20
CA ARG A 52 14.72 -26.39 -13.02
C ARG A 52 15.18 -24.98 -13.38
N SER A 53 14.26 -24.04 -13.58
CA SER A 53 14.57 -22.64 -13.83
C SER A 53 15.38 -21.97 -12.72
N TRP A 54 15.21 -22.41 -11.47
CA TRP A 54 15.95 -21.89 -10.33
C TRP A 54 17.44 -22.24 -10.35
N PHE A 55 17.84 -23.38 -10.91
CA PHE A 55 19.27 -23.73 -11.00
C PHE A 55 20.08 -22.75 -11.84
N ASN A 56 19.50 -22.26 -12.94
CA ASN A 56 20.15 -21.24 -13.75
C ASN A 56 20.31 -19.92 -12.98
N GLN A 57 19.32 -19.56 -12.18
CA GLN A 57 19.35 -18.36 -11.36
C GLN A 57 20.28 -18.53 -10.14
N ALA A 58 20.37 -19.73 -9.57
CA ALA A 58 21.25 -20.01 -8.44
C ALA A 58 22.69 -19.63 -8.75
N ALA A 59 23.22 -20.08 -9.88
CA ALA A 59 24.59 -19.77 -10.30
C ALA A 59 24.75 -18.25 -10.58
N LYS A 60 23.79 -17.64 -11.28
CA LYS A 60 23.85 -16.23 -11.69
C LYS A 60 23.84 -15.27 -10.49
N TYR A 61 23.05 -15.57 -9.45
CA TYR A 61 22.80 -14.67 -8.32
C TYR A 61 23.41 -15.14 -6.99
N SER A 62 24.27 -16.19 -7.05
CA SER A 62 24.93 -16.79 -5.86
C SER A 62 23.90 -17.19 -4.79
N LEU A 63 22.84 -17.90 -5.22
CA LEU A 63 21.85 -18.49 -4.33
C LEU A 63 22.29 -19.90 -3.94
N THR A 64 22.11 -20.27 -2.68
CA THR A 64 22.40 -21.60 -2.17
C THR A 64 21.11 -22.43 -2.15
N PRO A 65 20.97 -23.45 -3.00
CA PRO A 65 19.83 -24.34 -2.92
C PRO A 65 19.95 -25.26 -1.72
N ILE A 66 18.93 -25.29 -0.88
CA ILE A 66 18.80 -26.20 0.24
C ILE A 66 17.88 -27.34 -0.19
N MET A 67 18.38 -28.55 -0.20
CA MET A 67 17.61 -29.71 -0.63
C MET A 67 16.76 -30.24 0.53
N GLN A 68 15.45 -30.28 0.30
CA GLN A 68 14.49 -30.91 1.21
C GLN A 68 13.61 -31.87 0.41
N PRO A 69 14.07 -33.14 0.21
CA PRO A 69 13.26 -34.11 -0.53
C PRO A 69 12.00 -34.45 0.25
N ASN A 70 10.87 -34.37 -0.40
CA ASN A 70 9.59 -34.80 0.16
C ASN A 70 9.55 -36.33 0.23
N ASN A 71 9.73 -36.91 1.41
CA ASN A 71 9.62 -38.35 1.63
C ASN A 71 8.19 -38.89 1.44
N THR A 72 7.21 -37.99 1.40
CA THR A 72 5.79 -38.29 1.16
C THR A 72 5.18 -37.16 0.33
N PRO A 73 4.51 -37.44 -0.78
CA PRO A 73 3.86 -36.42 -1.61
C PRO A 73 2.87 -35.59 -0.77
N GLY A 74 2.90 -34.26 -0.94
CA GLY A 74 1.99 -33.33 -0.25
C GLY A 74 2.37 -32.96 1.19
N LYS A 75 3.62 -33.23 1.62
CA LYS A 75 4.14 -32.72 2.91
C LYS A 75 5.05 -31.50 2.69
N ASN A 76 4.91 -30.52 3.59
CA ASN A 76 5.63 -29.22 3.60
C ASN A 76 7.09 -29.38 4.09
N ALA A 77 7.90 -30.28 3.46
CA ALA A 77 9.26 -30.51 3.93
C ALA A 77 10.17 -29.32 3.67
N SER A 78 9.98 -28.61 2.54
CA SER A 78 10.69 -27.38 2.20
C SER A 78 10.38 -26.25 3.19
N ASP A 79 9.11 -26.11 3.60
CA ASP A 79 8.68 -25.07 4.55
C ASP A 79 9.29 -25.32 5.93
N ILE A 80 9.26 -26.59 6.40
CA ILE A 80 9.90 -26.98 7.65
C ILE A 80 11.40 -26.73 7.59
N GLY A 81 12.06 -27.05 6.48
CA GLY A 81 13.48 -26.79 6.26
C GLY A 81 13.81 -25.31 6.33
N LEU A 82 13.00 -24.45 5.70
CA LEU A 82 13.14 -23.00 5.75
C LEU A 82 12.98 -22.48 7.19
N ILE A 83 11.98 -22.97 7.92
CA ILE A 83 11.73 -22.55 9.30
C ILE A 83 12.90 -22.94 10.22
N ILE A 84 13.40 -24.17 10.15
CA ILE A 84 14.54 -24.64 10.96
C ILE A 84 15.77 -23.78 10.66
N ASP A 85 16.09 -23.61 9.40
CA ASP A 85 17.27 -22.86 8.96
C ASP A 85 17.18 -21.37 9.32
N ALA A 86 15.98 -20.76 9.26
CA ALA A 86 15.75 -19.40 9.74
C ALA A 86 16.04 -19.26 11.24
N MET A 87 15.63 -20.26 12.05
CA MET A 87 15.90 -20.26 13.48
C MET A 87 17.39 -20.46 13.76
N ASP A 88 18.08 -21.32 13.01
CA ASP A 88 19.54 -21.50 13.15
C ASP A 88 20.28 -20.20 12.83
N ILE A 89 19.93 -19.51 11.74
CA ILE A 89 20.50 -18.20 11.37
C ILE A 89 20.22 -17.14 12.45
N LEU A 90 19.02 -17.15 13.05
CA LEU A 90 18.68 -16.26 14.15
C LEU A 90 19.63 -16.47 15.35
N TYR A 91 19.83 -17.74 15.74
CA TYR A 91 20.70 -18.06 16.89
C TYR A 91 22.19 -17.84 16.61
N GLU A 92 22.62 -17.91 15.35
CA GLU A 92 23.98 -17.51 14.96
C GLU A 92 24.25 -16.02 15.18
N GLY A 93 23.23 -15.15 15.21
CA GLY A 93 23.32 -13.72 15.50
C GLY A 93 24.10 -12.90 14.46
N LYS A 94 24.25 -13.41 13.23
CA LYS A 94 25.04 -12.78 12.16
C LYS A 94 24.26 -11.77 11.32
N VAL A 95 22.92 -11.78 11.41
CA VAL A 95 22.00 -10.91 10.67
C VAL A 95 21.15 -10.08 11.61
N GLN A 96 20.65 -8.95 11.13
CA GLN A 96 19.72 -8.07 11.83
C GLN A 96 18.33 -8.07 11.16
N GLY A 97 18.20 -8.69 9.99
CA GLY A 97 16.96 -8.78 9.27
C GLY A 97 16.80 -10.07 8.48
N PHE A 98 15.56 -10.42 8.21
CA PHE A 98 15.17 -11.53 7.36
C PHE A 98 14.25 -11.05 6.25
N CYS A 99 14.49 -11.52 5.05
CA CYS A 99 13.55 -11.42 3.95
C CYS A 99 13.00 -12.82 3.67
N ILE A 100 11.69 -12.99 3.88
CA ILE A 100 10.98 -14.24 3.60
C ILE A 100 10.21 -14.04 2.30
N VAL A 101 10.52 -14.83 1.28
CA VAL A 101 9.91 -14.74 -0.05
C VAL A 101 9.00 -15.94 -0.25
N SER A 102 7.71 -15.77 0.03
CA SER A 102 6.67 -16.78 -0.16
C SER A 102 5.30 -16.14 -0.23
N SER A 103 4.35 -16.82 -0.88
CA SER A 103 2.92 -16.48 -0.86
C SER A 103 2.12 -17.37 0.09
N ASP A 104 2.78 -18.19 0.91
CA ASP A 104 2.14 -19.08 1.87
C ASP A 104 1.91 -18.37 3.22
N GLY A 105 0.67 -18.43 3.70
CA GLY A 105 0.28 -17.88 5.00
C GLY A 105 0.88 -18.58 6.20
N ASP A 106 1.39 -19.82 6.06
CA ASP A 106 1.92 -20.61 7.16
C ASP A 106 3.22 -20.01 7.74
N PHE A 107 3.92 -19.16 6.98
CA PHE A 107 5.09 -18.43 7.44
C PHE A 107 4.78 -17.26 8.40
N ASN A 108 3.51 -16.95 8.66
CA ASN A 108 3.13 -15.88 9.59
C ASN A 108 3.72 -16.08 10.99
N ARG A 109 3.76 -17.32 11.47
CA ARG A 109 4.31 -17.67 12.78
C ARG A 109 5.82 -17.51 12.83
N LEU A 110 6.52 -17.86 11.76
CA LEU A 110 7.94 -17.64 11.64
C LEU A 110 8.26 -16.14 11.67
N ALA A 111 7.58 -15.34 10.85
CA ALA A 111 7.76 -13.89 10.80
C ALA A 111 7.51 -13.24 12.18
N THR A 112 6.43 -13.63 12.87
CA THR A 112 6.13 -13.17 14.22
C THR A 112 7.26 -13.53 15.22
N ARG A 113 7.73 -14.78 15.19
CA ARG A 113 8.79 -15.26 16.09
C ARG A 113 10.12 -14.53 15.89
N LEU A 114 10.48 -14.27 14.63
CA LEU A 114 11.69 -13.52 14.29
C LEU A 114 11.57 -12.04 14.72
N ARG A 115 10.40 -11.42 14.53
CA ARG A 115 10.11 -10.06 14.99
C ARG A 115 10.17 -9.94 16.51
N GLU A 116 9.64 -10.91 17.26
CA GLU A 116 9.75 -10.97 18.73
C GLU A 116 11.21 -11.07 19.22
N ALA A 117 12.10 -11.63 18.40
CA ALA A 117 13.53 -11.66 18.64
C ALA A 117 14.26 -10.34 18.26
N GLY A 118 13.52 -9.31 17.82
CA GLY A 118 14.07 -8.00 17.47
C GLY A 118 14.65 -7.93 16.05
N MET A 119 14.30 -8.88 15.17
CA MET A 119 14.74 -8.88 13.77
C MET A 119 13.82 -8.03 12.90
N THR A 120 14.39 -7.28 11.96
CA THR A 120 13.62 -6.61 10.89
C THR A 120 13.09 -7.65 9.91
N ILE A 121 11.78 -7.69 9.69
CA ILE A 121 11.14 -8.68 8.82
C ILE A 121 10.56 -8.03 7.59
N ILE A 122 11.09 -8.43 6.43
CA ILE A 122 10.59 -8.06 5.11
C ILE A 122 9.93 -9.29 4.49
N GLY A 123 8.64 -9.20 4.19
CA GLY A 123 7.94 -10.23 3.40
C GLY A 123 7.91 -9.83 1.92
N MET A 124 8.06 -10.79 1.05
CA MET A 124 7.81 -10.62 -0.39
C MET A 124 6.96 -11.78 -0.91
N GLY A 125 5.91 -11.46 -1.66
CA GLY A 125 5.00 -12.48 -2.20
C GLY A 125 4.10 -11.92 -3.28
N GLU A 126 3.31 -12.78 -3.90
CA GLU A 126 2.31 -12.38 -4.91
C GLU A 126 1.07 -11.76 -4.26
N LYS A 127 0.22 -11.07 -5.04
CA LYS A 127 -1.03 -10.44 -4.56
C LYS A 127 -1.97 -11.39 -3.81
N LYS A 128 -1.92 -12.68 -4.12
CA LYS A 128 -2.69 -13.72 -3.44
C LYS A 128 -2.25 -14.04 -2.00
N THR A 129 -1.14 -13.46 -1.53
CA THR A 129 -0.58 -13.74 -0.19
C THR A 129 -1.58 -13.34 0.91
N PRO A 130 -1.89 -14.24 1.85
CA PRO A 130 -2.84 -13.97 2.93
C PRO A 130 -2.42 -12.79 3.80
N GLU A 131 -3.41 -12.01 4.24
CA GLU A 131 -3.22 -10.84 5.10
C GLU A 131 -2.45 -11.18 6.39
N ALA A 132 -2.74 -12.35 7.00
CA ALA A 132 -2.08 -12.79 8.22
C ALA A 132 -0.54 -12.83 8.10
N PHE A 133 0.01 -13.22 6.95
CA PHE A 133 1.45 -13.18 6.72
C PHE A 133 1.94 -11.77 6.46
N ARG A 134 1.20 -10.96 5.68
CA ARG A 134 1.58 -9.57 5.37
C ARG A 134 1.71 -8.72 6.62
N VAL A 135 0.73 -8.76 7.52
CA VAL A 135 0.73 -7.97 8.77
C VAL A 135 1.73 -8.50 9.82
N SER A 136 2.21 -9.74 9.68
CA SER A 136 3.27 -10.26 10.54
C SER A 136 4.66 -9.69 10.23
N CYS A 137 4.84 -9.13 9.02
CA CYS A 137 6.05 -8.46 8.58
C CYS A 137 6.06 -6.98 9.02
N GLU A 138 7.23 -6.38 9.12
CA GLU A 138 7.37 -4.92 9.26
C GLU A 138 7.12 -4.21 7.93
N ARG A 139 7.46 -4.88 6.83
CA ARG A 139 7.19 -4.45 5.47
C ARG A 139 6.85 -5.66 4.60
N PHE A 140 5.85 -5.49 3.75
CA PHE A 140 5.49 -6.50 2.76
C PHE A 140 5.51 -5.89 1.34
N ILE A 141 6.11 -6.59 0.38
CA ILE A 141 6.31 -6.12 -0.98
C ILE A 141 5.69 -7.12 -1.95
N PHE A 142 4.81 -6.64 -2.82
CA PHE A 142 4.18 -7.47 -3.83
C PHE A 142 5.10 -7.65 -5.04
N LEU A 143 5.43 -8.91 -5.36
CA LEU A 143 6.33 -9.28 -6.46
C LEU A 143 5.76 -8.89 -7.83
N ASP A 144 4.45 -9.01 -7.99
CA ASP A 144 3.74 -8.63 -9.22
C ASP A 144 3.93 -7.13 -9.55
N VAL A 145 4.03 -6.29 -8.51
CA VAL A 145 4.17 -4.83 -8.67
C VAL A 145 5.60 -4.42 -8.99
N ILE A 146 6.59 -5.06 -8.36
CA ILE A 146 7.99 -4.74 -8.63
C ILE A 146 8.47 -5.26 -9.99
N GLU A 147 7.92 -6.40 -10.48
CA GLU A 147 8.21 -6.91 -11.81
C GLU A 147 7.74 -5.95 -12.91
N SER A 148 6.48 -5.49 -12.82
CA SER A 148 5.92 -4.54 -13.79
C SER A 148 6.69 -3.21 -13.82
N SER A 149 7.16 -2.74 -12.68
CA SER A 149 7.93 -1.49 -12.62
C SER A 149 9.34 -1.61 -13.22
N GLU A 150 9.97 -2.81 -13.23
CA GLU A 150 11.26 -3.05 -13.90
C GLU A 150 11.08 -3.15 -15.41
N GLU A 151 10.03 -3.81 -15.90
CA GLU A 151 9.74 -3.92 -17.34
C GLU A 151 9.46 -2.55 -17.96
N ASP A 152 8.69 -1.68 -17.31
CA ASP A 152 8.41 -0.31 -17.74
C ASP A 152 9.69 0.54 -17.78
N ALA A 153 10.58 0.38 -16.82
CA ALA A 153 11.86 1.10 -16.78
C ALA A 153 12.82 0.64 -17.90
N GLU A 154 12.90 -0.66 -18.19
CA GLU A 154 13.69 -1.21 -19.28
C GLU A 154 13.17 -0.79 -20.65
N ASP A 155 11.85 -0.81 -20.86
CA ASP A 155 11.22 -0.37 -22.11
C ASP A 155 11.43 1.13 -22.35
N THR A 156 11.34 1.94 -21.29
CA THR A 156 11.66 3.38 -21.38
C THR A 156 13.12 3.62 -21.73
N ALA A 157 14.05 2.88 -21.13
CA ALA A 157 15.47 2.96 -21.42
C ALA A 157 15.79 2.48 -22.85
N ARG A 158 15.13 1.42 -23.34
CA ARG A 158 15.26 0.94 -24.72
C ARG A 158 14.74 1.96 -25.74
N ARG A 159 13.61 2.61 -25.48
CA ARG A 159 13.06 3.68 -26.34
C ARG A 159 13.98 4.90 -26.38
N ALA A 160 14.54 5.30 -25.23
CA ALA A 160 15.51 6.41 -25.18
C ALA A 160 16.81 6.09 -25.95
N SER A 161 17.30 4.88 -25.87
CA SER A 161 18.52 4.45 -26.60
C SER A 161 18.29 4.30 -28.10
N GLN A 162 17.09 3.96 -28.55
CA GLN A 162 16.72 3.90 -29.98
C GLN A 162 16.44 5.27 -30.58
N GLY A 163 15.96 6.23 -29.78
CA GLY A 163 15.78 7.64 -30.23
C GLY A 163 17.09 8.35 -30.53
N ALA A 164 18.18 7.99 -29.83
CA ALA A 164 19.50 8.56 -30.04
C ALA A 164 20.24 8.03 -31.29
N LYS A 165 19.80 6.91 -31.87
CA LYS A 165 20.41 6.31 -33.08
C LYS A 165 19.73 6.69 -34.41
N LYS A 166 18.64 7.46 -34.39
CA LYS A 166 17.87 7.79 -35.61
C LYS A 166 18.22 9.14 -36.28
N ASN A 167 19.24 9.84 -35.82
CA ASN A 167 19.63 11.12 -36.42
C ASN A 167 20.88 11.06 -37.30
N ASN A 168 21.23 9.94 -37.93
CA ASN A 168 22.18 9.93 -38.99
C ASN A 168 21.92 8.75 -39.92
N THR A 169 21.17 8.92 -40.96
CA THR A 169 21.42 8.47 -42.33
C THR A 169 20.12 8.59 -43.14
N THR A 170 20.10 9.57 -44.00
CA THR A 170 19.17 9.73 -45.12
C THR A 170 19.68 8.88 -46.28
N GLU A 171 18.74 8.34 -47.03
CA GLU A 171 18.76 7.94 -48.45
C GLU A 171 18.88 6.47 -48.84
N LYS A 172 17.86 6.14 -49.59
CA LYS A 172 17.68 5.27 -50.78
C LYS A 172 17.09 3.88 -50.61
N ALA A 173 15.83 3.86 -50.98
CA ALA A 173 15.21 3.24 -52.20
C ALA A 173 14.85 1.75 -52.18
N GLU A 174 13.55 1.54 -52.29
CA GLU A 174 12.79 0.74 -53.24
C GLU A 174 12.72 -0.80 -53.16
N THR A 175 11.45 -1.20 -53.04
CA THR A 175 10.71 -2.29 -53.75
C THR A 175 11.05 -3.75 -53.54
N LYS A 176 10.13 -4.54 -52.98
CA LYS A 176 9.15 -5.39 -53.66
C LYS A 176 8.38 -6.33 -52.73
N LYS A 177 7.07 -6.29 -52.92
CA LYS A 177 5.99 -7.24 -52.70
C LYS A 177 6.36 -8.74 -52.74
N THR A 178 5.73 -9.57 -51.89
CA THR A 178 4.65 -10.50 -52.25
C THR A 178 4.25 -11.38 -51.06
N THR A 179 3.02 -11.25 -50.66
CA THR A 179 1.88 -12.19 -50.51
C THR A 179 2.16 -13.67 -50.29
N LYS A 180 1.64 -14.26 -49.23
CA LYS A 180 0.62 -15.33 -49.27
C LYS A 180 0.31 -15.91 -47.87
N THR A 181 -0.90 -15.74 -47.42
CA THR A 181 -1.70 -16.62 -46.58
C THR A 181 -2.46 -17.56 -47.52
N PRO A 182 -3.16 -18.66 -47.17
CA PRO A 182 -3.74 -19.11 -45.91
C PRO A 182 -3.87 -20.65 -45.71
N GLU A 183 -4.77 -21.02 -44.76
CA GLU A 183 -5.54 -22.27 -44.55
C GLU A 183 -5.06 -23.20 -43.46
N ALA A 184 -5.77 -23.41 -42.37
CA ALA A 184 -7.10 -23.89 -41.99
C ALA A 184 -7.30 -25.42 -42.14
N LYS A 185 -7.67 -26.07 -41.01
CA LYS A 185 -8.66 -27.17 -40.82
C LYS A 185 -8.23 -28.07 -39.67
N LYS A 186 -9.04 -28.29 -38.70
CA LYS A 186 -10.33 -28.87 -38.33
C LYS A 186 -10.20 -30.04 -37.35
N THR A 187 -10.90 -29.89 -36.20
CA THR A 187 -11.89 -30.73 -35.52
C THR A 187 -11.65 -32.24 -35.26
N LYS A 188 -11.82 -32.66 -33.97
CA LYS A 188 -12.83 -33.68 -33.54
C LYS A 188 -12.78 -33.88 -32.02
N THR A 189 -13.75 -33.55 -31.29
CA THR A 189 -14.91 -34.09 -30.56
C THR A 189 -14.80 -35.54 -30.04
N SER A 190 -15.00 -35.73 -28.71
CA SER A 190 -15.88 -36.76 -28.09
C SER A 190 -15.86 -36.60 -26.55
N THR A 191 -16.94 -36.16 -25.98
CA THR A 191 -18.08 -36.86 -25.35
C THR A 191 -17.83 -37.36 -23.91
N GLN A 192 -18.66 -36.76 -23.05
CA GLN A 192 -18.93 -36.95 -21.61
C GLN A 192 -19.36 -38.39 -21.23
N PRO A 193 -19.54 -38.73 -19.91
CA PRO A 193 -20.78 -38.34 -19.22
C PRO A 193 -20.67 -37.90 -17.75
N ALA A 194 -21.78 -37.37 -17.29
CA ALA A 194 -22.05 -36.52 -16.17
C ALA A 194 -22.57 -37.23 -14.90
N LEU A 195 -22.55 -36.44 -13.79
CA LEU A 195 -23.51 -36.26 -12.66
C LEU A 195 -23.30 -37.09 -11.37
N PRO A 196 -23.74 -36.63 -10.15
CA PRO A 196 -24.72 -35.56 -9.90
C PRO A 196 -24.36 -34.47 -8.85
N GLU A 197 -25.15 -33.44 -8.90
CA GLU A 197 -25.32 -32.24 -8.10
C GLU A 197 -25.50 -32.40 -6.60
N LEU A 198 -25.03 -31.41 -5.87
CA LEU A 198 -25.70 -30.89 -4.66
C LEU A 198 -25.59 -29.36 -4.65
N SER A 199 -26.75 -28.72 -4.59
CA SER A 199 -27.03 -27.30 -4.76
C SER A 199 -26.80 -26.43 -3.51
N PRO A 200 -27.01 -25.09 -3.61
CA PRO A 200 -26.04 -24.08 -3.17
C PRO A 200 -26.52 -23.27 -1.96
N ALA A 201 -25.58 -22.59 -1.31
CA ALA A 201 -25.87 -21.44 -0.44
C ALA A 201 -25.37 -20.14 -1.11
N PRO A 202 -25.96 -18.97 -0.79
CA PRO A 202 -26.15 -17.87 -1.74
C PRO A 202 -24.90 -17.03 -1.98
N ALA A 203 -24.79 -16.63 -3.25
CA ALA A 203 -23.82 -15.69 -3.79
C ALA A 203 -23.93 -14.31 -3.13
N SER A 204 -22.84 -13.84 -2.54
CA SER A 204 -22.57 -12.41 -2.41
C SER A 204 -21.80 -11.97 -3.65
N ALA A 205 -22.24 -10.87 -4.23
CA ALA A 205 -21.81 -10.28 -5.48
C ALA A 205 -20.28 -10.18 -5.58
N GLU A 206 -19.72 -10.88 -6.56
CA GLU A 206 -18.36 -10.65 -7.04
C GLU A 206 -18.39 -9.41 -7.95
N GLY A 207 -17.93 -8.27 -7.39
CA GLY A 207 -17.39 -7.21 -8.22
C GLY A 207 -15.95 -7.63 -8.52
N ASP A 208 -15.54 -7.55 -9.78
CA ASP A 208 -14.15 -7.70 -10.22
C ASP A 208 -13.28 -6.65 -9.50
N ASP A 209 -12.69 -7.03 -8.39
CA ASP A 209 -11.81 -6.19 -7.58
C ASP A 209 -10.36 -6.55 -7.96
N GLU A 210 -9.79 -5.83 -8.95
CA GLU A 210 -8.36 -5.91 -9.31
C GLU A 210 -7.43 -5.63 -8.11
N ASN A 211 -7.99 -5.21 -6.98
CA ASN A 211 -7.31 -4.87 -5.74
C ASN A 211 -7.47 -5.90 -4.61
N ALA A 212 -7.94 -7.10 -4.90
CA ALA A 212 -8.05 -8.14 -3.89
C ALA A 212 -6.68 -8.42 -3.25
N GLY A 213 -6.52 -8.01 -2.00
CA GLY A 213 -5.28 -8.24 -1.21
C GLY A 213 -4.44 -6.99 -0.89
N ILE A 214 -4.72 -5.83 -1.46
CA ILE A 214 -4.03 -4.56 -1.13
C ILE A 214 -4.90 -3.79 -0.12
N THR A 215 -4.27 -3.08 0.84
CA THR A 215 -5.00 -2.22 1.77
C THR A 215 -5.87 -1.21 1.01
N ALA A 216 -7.15 -1.10 1.38
CA ALA A 216 -8.09 -0.22 0.67
C ALA A 216 -7.67 1.26 0.76
N LEU A 217 -7.84 2.00 -0.33
CA LEU A 217 -7.51 3.43 -0.39
C LEU A 217 -8.26 4.25 0.66
N SER A 218 -9.51 3.86 0.97
CA SER A 218 -10.34 4.46 2.02
C SER A 218 -9.71 4.37 3.41
N ASP A 219 -9.08 3.24 3.72
CA ASP A 219 -8.47 3.01 5.03
C ASP A 219 -7.18 3.81 5.18
N ILE A 220 -6.41 3.94 4.10
CA ILE A 220 -5.24 4.78 4.05
C ILE A 220 -5.62 6.25 4.21
N GLU A 221 -6.64 6.72 3.49
CA GLU A 221 -7.13 8.10 3.60
C GLU A 221 -7.62 8.39 5.02
N ALA A 222 -8.40 7.49 5.62
CA ALA A 222 -8.88 7.62 7.00
C ALA A 222 -7.71 7.69 8.01
N ALA A 223 -6.68 6.88 7.82
CA ALA A 223 -5.48 6.91 8.67
C ALA A 223 -4.74 8.25 8.53
N ILE A 224 -4.58 8.79 7.32
CA ILE A 224 -3.93 10.09 7.08
C ILE A 224 -4.75 11.22 7.72
N VAL A 225 -6.06 11.23 7.52
CA VAL A 225 -6.96 12.22 8.16
C VAL A 225 -6.80 12.18 9.68
N LYS A 226 -6.76 11.00 10.27
CA LYS A 226 -6.52 10.82 11.70
C LYS A 226 -5.14 11.33 12.14
N MET A 227 -4.09 11.05 11.38
CA MET A 227 -2.73 11.54 11.67
C MET A 227 -2.66 13.07 11.71
N ILE A 228 -3.33 13.74 10.76
CA ILE A 228 -3.35 15.19 10.69
C ILE A 228 -4.19 15.78 11.83
N THR A 229 -5.30 15.14 12.19
CA THR A 229 -6.21 15.60 13.23
C THR A 229 -5.64 15.44 14.63
N ASP A 230 -5.00 14.29 14.92
CA ASP A 230 -4.57 13.93 16.27
C ASP A 230 -3.19 14.51 16.63
N ASN A 231 -2.28 14.70 15.66
CA ASN A 231 -0.87 14.96 15.92
C ASN A 231 -0.37 16.34 15.51
N SER A 232 -1.17 17.15 14.82
CA SER A 232 -0.70 18.47 14.39
C SER A 232 -1.42 19.58 15.14
N ALA A 233 -0.67 20.32 15.94
CA ALA A 233 -1.17 21.54 16.59
C ALA A 233 -1.69 22.56 15.57
N ASP A 234 -1.11 22.55 14.35
CA ASP A 234 -1.43 23.46 13.24
C ASP A 234 -2.28 22.86 12.12
N GLY A 235 -2.81 21.62 12.28
CA GLY A 235 -3.59 20.94 11.24
C GLY A 235 -2.81 20.63 9.96
N LYS A 236 -1.47 20.51 10.05
CA LYS A 236 -0.56 20.26 8.93
C LYS A 236 0.39 19.13 9.27
N GLU A 237 0.72 18.31 8.27
CA GLU A 237 1.74 17.28 8.41
C GLU A 237 2.63 17.26 7.15
N THR A 238 3.87 16.76 7.28
CA THR A 238 4.75 16.63 6.12
C THR A 238 4.51 15.31 5.39
N GLY A 239 4.62 15.33 4.06
CA GLY A 239 4.46 14.12 3.25
C GLY A 239 5.43 13.01 3.65
N ALA A 240 6.66 13.36 4.04
CA ALA A 240 7.66 12.40 4.51
C ALA A 240 7.23 11.69 5.80
N ASN A 241 6.70 12.44 6.79
CA ASN A 241 6.19 11.87 8.04
C ASN A 241 4.96 10.98 7.78
N ILE A 242 4.04 11.42 6.91
CA ILE A 242 2.89 10.61 6.51
C ILE A 242 3.36 9.29 5.91
N GLY A 243 4.27 9.32 4.93
CA GLY A 243 4.80 8.11 4.29
C GLY A 243 5.44 7.15 5.29
N SER A 244 6.31 7.65 6.16
CA SER A 244 6.98 6.85 7.20
C SER A 244 5.98 6.21 8.19
N ARG A 245 4.89 6.91 8.51
CA ARG A 245 3.86 6.39 9.42
C ARG A 245 2.92 5.41 8.76
N LEU A 246 2.59 5.62 7.48
CA LEU A 246 1.75 4.70 6.71
C LEU A 246 2.38 3.32 6.63
N VAL A 247 3.69 3.22 6.33
CA VAL A 247 4.41 1.94 6.30
C VAL A 247 4.39 1.22 7.66
N LYS A 248 4.38 1.96 8.78
CA LYS A 248 4.28 1.36 10.12
C LYS A 248 2.89 0.86 10.47
N ILE A 249 1.84 1.46 9.91
CA ILE A 249 0.44 1.07 10.14
C ILE A 249 0.01 -0.03 9.16
N PHE A 250 0.42 0.12 7.91
CA PHE A 250 0.11 -0.79 6.81
C PHE A 250 1.43 -1.32 6.23
N PRO A 251 1.89 -2.51 6.64
CA PRO A 251 3.16 -3.08 6.15
C PRO A 251 3.24 -3.26 4.65
N ASP A 252 2.09 -3.45 3.98
CA ASP A 252 1.94 -3.60 2.53
C ASP A 252 1.74 -2.26 1.80
N PHE A 253 1.80 -1.11 2.51
CA PHE A 253 1.69 0.19 1.87
C PHE A 253 2.89 0.49 0.99
N ASP A 254 2.63 0.52 -0.30
CA ASP A 254 3.55 1.02 -1.33
C ASP A 254 2.74 1.79 -2.37
N ILE A 255 3.17 3.00 -2.72
CA ILE A 255 2.47 3.85 -3.70
C ILE A 255 2.36 3.19 -5.08
N ARG A 256 3.29 2.30 -5.42
CA ARG A 256 3.28 1.51 -6.66
C ARG A 256 2.06 0.58 -6.75
N ASN A 257 1.57 0.10 -5.61
CA ASN A 257 0.33 -0.71 -5.53
C ASN A 257 -0.90 0.07 -6.01
N TYR A 258 -0.84 1.42 -5.97
CA TYR A 258 -1.90 2.35 -6.38
C TYR A 258 -1.56 3.08 -7.68
N HIS A 259 -0.57 2.57 -8.45
CA HIS A 259 -0.12 3.12 -9.74
C HIS A 259 0.50 4.53 -9.68
N TYR A 260 1.06 4.91 -8.54
CA TYR A 260 1.78 6.19 -8.40
C TYR A 260 3.29 5.99 -8.33
N SER A 261 4.04 6.92 -8.95
CA SER A 261 5.51 6.96 -8.89
C SER A 261 6.04 7.85 -7.78
N LYS A 262 5.21 8.82 -7.29
CA LYS A 262 5.59 9.76 -6.22
C LYS A 262 4.52 9.86 -5.16
N LEU A 263 4.96 9.88 -3.90
CA LEU A 263 4.06 10.04 -2.77
C LEU A 263 3.26 11.34 -2.82
N SER A 264 3.85 12.43 -3.35
CA SER A 264 3.17 13.71 -3.49
C SER A 264 1.99 13.67 -4.46
N GLU A 265 2.11 12.89 -5.54
CA GLU A 265 1.03 12.69 -6.51
C GLU A 265 -0.09 11.89 -5.87
N PHE A 266 0.24 10.76 -5.24
CA PHE A 266 -0.70 9.94 -4.48
C PHE A 266 -1.49 10.77 -3.45
N LEU A 267 -0.81 11.58 -2.63
CA LEU A 267 -1.46 12.42 -1.62
C LEU A 267 -2.35 13.52 -2.23
N THR A 268 -2.01 14.02 -3.42
CA THR A 268 -2.79 15.07 -4.11
C THR A 268 -4.13 14.55 -4.62
N ASP A 269 -4.18 13.29 -5.03
CA ASP A 269 -5.38 12.67 -5.60
C ASP A 269 -6.38 12.22 -4.51
N LEU A 270 -5.95 12.18 -3.25
CA LEU A 270 -6.87 11.85 -2.16
C LEU A 270 -7.88 13.00 -1.92
N PRO A 271 -9.20 12.70 -1.93
CA PRO A 271 -10.25 13.73 -1.95
C PRO A 271 -10.29 14.60 -0.69
N SER A 272 -9.91 14.06 0.46
CA SER A 272 -9.92 14.78 1.75
C SER A 272 -8.69 15.65 2.00
N LEU A 273 -7.66 15.54 1.15
CA LEU A 273 -6.37 16.18 1.37
C LEU A 273 -6.12 17.36 0.45
N GLN A 274 -5.42 18.36 0.97
CA GLN A 274 -4.83 19.47 0.20
C GLN A 274 -3.31 19.44 0.37
N VAL A 275 -2.60 19.30 -0.75
CA VAL A 275 -1.14 19.23 -0.79
C VAL A 275 -0.58 20.56 -1.26
N THR A 276 0.42 21.09 -0.55
CA THR A 276 1.16 22.32 -0.91
C THR A 276 2.65 22.06 -0.82
N ASN A 277 3.42 22.53 -1.80
CA ASN A 277 4.88 22.46 -1.77
C ASN A 277 5.45 23.83 -1.38
N ARG A 278 6.21 23.88 -0.29
CA ARG A 278 6.91 25.10 0.18
C ARG A 278 8.34 24.77 0.54
N HIS A 279 9.30 25.47 -0.06
CA HIS A 279 10.73 25.28 0.20
C HIS A 279 11.18 23.81 0.05
N ASN A 280 10.72 23.15 -1.00
CA ASN A 280 10.99 21.74 -1.29
C ASN A 280 10.44 20.73 -0.25
N VAL A 281 9.55 21.19 0.65
CA VAL A 281 8.84 20.33 1.60
C VAL A 281 7.37 20.22 1.18
N VAL A 282 6.89 19.00 1.06
CA VAL A 282 5.49 18.69 0.78
C VAL A 282 4.71 18.77 2.07
N TRP A 283 3.79 19.73 2.17
CA TRP A 283 2.87 19.91 3.29
C TRP A 283 1.49 19.40 2.92
N VAL A 284 0.88 18.66 3.81
CA VAL A 284 -0.44 18.06 3.67
C VAL A 284 -1.35 18.63 4.74
N THR A 285 -2.51 19.10 4.33
CA THR A 285 -3.58 19.63 5.20
C THR A 285 -4.89 18.95 4.82
N LEU A 286 -5.87 18.97 5.69
CA LEU A 286 -7.22 18.56 5.33
C LEU A 286 -7.84 19.61 4.40
N LYS A 287 -8.52 19.16 3.35
CA LYS A 287 -9.35 20.06 2.53
C LYS A 287 -10.41 20.67 3.40
N SER A 288 -10.47 22.00 3.43
CA SER A 288 -11.55 22.71 4.08
C SER A 288 -12.86 22.36 3.37
N THR A 289 -13.69 21.56 3.97
CA THR A 289 -15.06 21.44 3.52
C THR A 289 -15.78 22.75 3.85
N PRO A 290 -16.83 23.14 3.12
CA PRO A 290 -17.62 24.32 3.48
C PRO A 290 -18.11 24.28 4.94
N ASP A 291 -18.36 23.09 5.49
CA ASP A 291 -18.78 22.89 6.86
C ASP A 291 -17.66 23.16 7.87
N THR A 292 -16.41 22.75 7.59
CA THR A 292 -15.23 23.07 8.42
C THR A 292 -14.87 24.54 8.40
N GLU A 293 -15.08 25.22 7.28
CA GLU A 293 -14.89 26.67 7.22
C GLU A 293 -15.96 27.40 8.06
N VAL A 294 -17.22 26.98 7.96
CA VAL A 294 -18.29 27.49 8.84
C VAL A 294 -17.95 27.26 10.32
N GLU A 295 -17.48 26.07 10.69
CA GLU A 295 -17.09 25.76 12.07
C GLU A 295 -15.96 26.66 12.58
N LYS A 296 -14.93 26.89 11.76
CA LYS A 296 -13.80 27.78 12.09
C LYS A 296 -14.25 29.22 12.29
N GLN A 297 -15.16 29.72 11.43
CA GLN A 297 -15.71 31.05 11.56
C GLN A 297 -16.59 31.18 12.80
N ILE A 298 -17.38 30.16 13.14
CA ILE A 298 -18.14 30.11 14.39
C ILE A 298 -17.20 30.27 15.59
N GLN A 299 -16.13 29.47 15.68
CA GLN A 299 -15.17 29.56 16.78
C GLN A 299 -14.53 30.96 16.88
N SER A 300 -14.21 31.58 15.72
CA SER A 300 -13.69 32.95 15.65
C SER A 300 -14.69 33.99 16.18
N ILE A 301 -15.98 33.86 15.83
CA ILE A 301 -17.05 34.74 16.31
C ILE A 301 -17.21 34.65 17.84
N PHE A 302 -17.28 33.41 18.35
CA PHE A 302 -17.39 33.20 19.81
C PHE A 302 -16.16 33.76 20.57
N ALA A 303 -14.95 33.58 20.02
CA ALA A 303 -13.74 34.15 20.59
C ALA A 303 -13.75 35.71 20.58
N ARG A 304 -14.23 36.33 19.47
CA ARG A 304 -14.32 37.79 19.33
C ARG A 304 -15.30 38.40 20.34
N HIS A 305 -16.44 37.75 20.55
CA HIS A 305 -17.44 38.22 21.49
C HIS A 305 -17.16 37.82 22.94
N ASN A 306 -16.14 37.00 23.17
CA ASN A 306 -15.79 36.45 24.50
C ASN A 306 -17.02 35.90 25.25
N THR A 307 -17.90 35.17 24.55
CA THR A 307 -19.17 34.64 25.09
C THR A 307 -19.19 33.12 24.93
N ALA A 308 -19.85 32.46 25.88
CA ALA A 308 -20.05 31.01 25.84
C ALA A 308 -21.28 30.61 25.03
N ASP A 309 -22.24 31.55 24.82
CA ASP A 309 -23.45 31.32 24.05
C ASP A 309 -23.90 32.58 23.33
N MET A 310 -24.63 32.45 22.25
CA MET A 310 -25.23 33.56 21.52
C MET A 310 -26.53 33.17 20.82
N ASN A 311 -27.29 34.19 20.36
CA ASN A 311 -28.53 33.96 19.61
C ASN A 311 -28.21 33.37 18.21
N THR A 312 -28.94 32.32 17.80
CA THR A 312 -28.80 31.66 16.52
C THR A 312 -28.93 32.59 15.30
N SER A 313 -29.85 33.59 15.41
CA SER A 313 -30.06 34.57 14.35
C SER A 313 -28.87 35.54 14.22
N MET A 314 -28.32 35.97 15.35
CA MET A 314 -27.15 36.85 15.40
C MET A 314 -25.92 36.12 14.81
N LEU A 315 -25.69 34.86 15.22
CA LEU A 315 -24.63 34.02 14.67
C LEU A 315 -24.78 33.87 13.15
N LYS A 316 -26.00 33.68 12.64
CA LYS A 316 -26.25 33.55 11.21
C LYS A 316 -25.87 34.81 10.43
N ILE A 317 -26.22 35.99 10.95
CA ILE A 317 -25.92 37.28 10.32
C ILE A 317 -24.39 37.48 10.22
N GLU A 318 -23.68 37.29 11.33
CA GLU A 318 -22.23 37.43 11.33
C GLU A 318 -21.52 36.40 10.42
N LEU A 319 -22.05 35.19 10.36
CA LEU A 319 -21.54 34.19 9.43
C LEU A 319 -21.79 34.51 7.96
N GLN A 320 -22.94 35.16 7.65
CA GLN A 320 -23.23 35.58 6.26
C GLN A 320 -22.31 36.70 5.80
N ASP A 321 -21.86 37.57 6.71
CA ASP A 321 -20.85 38.59 6.39
C ASP A 321 -19.47 37.99 6.09
N LEU A 322 -19.12 36.89 6.78
CA LEU A 322 -17.83 36.20 6.62
C LEU A 322 -17.85 35.15 5.51
N ILE A 323 -19.00 34.56 5.24
CA ILE A 323 -19.20 33.49 4.25
C ILE A 323 -20.35 33.88 3.30
N PRO A 324 -20.08 34.57 2.20
CA PRO A 324 -21.11 35.10 1.30
C PRO A 324 -22.09 34.05 0.74
N ASN A 325 -21.67 32.79 0.67
CA ASN A 325 -22.47 31.67 0.12
C ASN A 325 -23.01 30.72 1.21
N LEU A 326 -23.13 31.15 2.46
CA LEU A 326 -23.58 30.32 3.58
C LEU A 326 -24.91 29.61 3.31
N ASP A 327 -25.93 30.31 2.82
CA ASP A 327 -27.24 29.73 2.54
C ASP A 327 -27.20 28.68 1.40
N ALA A 328 -26.30 28.85 0.42
CA ALA A 328 -26.06 27.85 -0.61
C ALA A 328 -25.38 26.59 -0.04
N THR A 329 -24.42 26.75 0.86
CA THR A 329 -23.74 25.69 1.60
C THR A 329 -24.74 24.88 2.43
N ILE A 330 -25.62 25.56 3.18
CA ILE A 330 -26.67 24.92 3.97
C ILE A 330 -27.61 24.09 3.09
N ARG A 331 -28.05 24.62 1.95
CA ARG A 331 -28.93 23.90 1.01
C ARG A 331 -28.22 22.67 0.40
N LYS A 332 -26.96 22.80 0.00
CA LYS A 332 -26.16 21.68 -0.52
C LYS A 332 -25.97 20.55 0.50
N SER A 333 -25.98 20.86 1.80
CA SER A 333 -25.91 19.85 2.87
C SER A 333 -27.21 19.06 3.07
N GLY A 334 -28.26 19.32 2.27
CA GLY A 334 -29.57 18.66 2.37
C GLY A 334 -30.42 19.14 3.53
N VAL A 335 -30.13 20.32 4.10
CA VAL A 335 -30.83 20.90 5.24
C VAL A 335 -31.37 22.28 4.88
N THR A 336 -32.58 22.61 5.32
CA THR A 336 -33.22 23.90 5.01
C THR A 336 -33.16 24.91 6.17
N ARG A 337 -32.99 24.42 7.40
CA ARG A 337 -32.96 25.28 8.59
C ARG A 337 -31.53 25.36 9.14
N PHE A 338 -31.08 26.59 9.42
CA PHE A 338 -29.74 26.85 9.95
C PHE A 338 -29.46 26.16 11.29
N SER A 339 -30.42 26.15 12.22
CA SER A 339 -30.29 25.46 13.52
C SER A 339 -30.09 23.93 13.34
N VAL A 340 -30.79 23.33 12.36
CA VAL A 340 -30.66 21.90 12.06
C VAL A 340 -29.31 21.61 11.38
N TYR A 341 -28.85 22.53 10.53
CA TYR A 341 -27.51 22.44 9.91
C TYR A 341 -26.42 22.45 10.98
N LEU A 342 -26.48 23.42 11.92
CA LEU A 342 -25.52 23.50 13.03
C LEU A 342 -25.46 22.20 13.82
N ASN A 343 -26.59 21.68 14.29
CA ASN A 343 -26.62 20.44 15.07
C ASN A 343 -26.15 19.21 14.31
N ARG A 344 -26.37 19.16 13.01
CA ARG A 344 -26.11 17.95 12.19
C ARG A 344 -24.71 17.93 11.59
N LYS A 345 -24.17 19.10 11.25
CA LYS A 345 -22.94 19.24 10.46
C LYS A 345 -21.77 19.86 11.20
N ILE A 346 -22.03 20.57 12.30
CA ILE A 346 -21.00 21.27 13.07
C ILE A 346 -20.89 20.64 14.48
N PRO A 347 -19.98 19.66 14.66
CA PRO A 347 -19.90 18.88 15.90
C PRO A 347 -19.55 19.69 17.13
N SER A 348 -18.83 20.81 16.98
CA SER A 348 -18.34 21.67 18.08
C SER A 348 -19.42 22.55 18.73
N VAL A 349 -20.62 22.59 18.14
CA VAL A 349 -21.70 23.41 18.66
C VAL A 349 -22.89 22.59 19.15
N GLU A 350 -23.66 23.18 20.04
CA GLU A 350 -24.96 22.70 20.52
C GLU A 350 -26.01 23.80 20.41
N VAL A 351 -27.16 23.47 19.83
CA VAL A 351 -28.24 24.41 19.64
C VAL A 351 -29.39 24.04 20.56
N ASN A 352 -29.72 24.95 21.51
CA ASN A 352 -30.82 24.82 22.46
C ASN A 352 -31.84 25.94 22.21
N GLY A 353 -32.92 25.60 21.47
CA GLY A 353 -33.93 26.57 21.07
C GLY A 353 -33.37 27.64 20.12
N GLN A 354 -33.34 28.90 20.59
CA GLN A 354 -32.78 30.04 19.84
C GLN A 354 -31.33 30.37 20.23
N ARG A 355 -30.69 29.58 21.07
CA ARG A 355 -29.30 29.78 21.49
C ARG A 355 -28.40 28.72 20.99
N VAL A 356 -27.17 29.12 20.66
CA VAL A 356 -26.05 28.27 20.23
C VAL A 356 -24.92 28.44 21.22
N SER A 357 -24.33 27.33 21.66
CA SER A 357 -23.16 27.30 22.52
C SER A 357 -22.07 26.40 21.95
N LEU A 358 -20.80 26.69 22.28
CA LEU A 358 -19.70 25.79 21.98
C LEU A 358 -19.70 24.64 23.00
N LYS A 359 -19.61 23.40 22.51
CA LYS A 359 -19.40 22.24 23.39
C LYS A 359 -18.04 22.35 24.05
N SER A 360 -17.96 22.32 25.37
CA SER A 360 -16.68 22.25 26.07
C SER A 360 -15.95 20.97 25.69
N ARG A 361 -14.69 21.07 25.21
CA ARG A 361 -13.80 19.91 25.12
C ARG A 361 -13.71 19.30 26.52
N GLY A 362 -14.31 18.13 26.71
CA GLY A 362 -14.27 17.42 27.98
C GLY A 362 -12.79 17.26 28.42
N LYS A 363 -12.46 17.86 29.57
CA LYS A 363 -11.23 17.50 30.28
C LYS A 363 -11.29 16.00 30.52
N LYS A 364 -10.35 15.25 29.94
CA LYS A 364 -10.09 13.88 30.38
C LYS A 364 -9.71 13.96 31.87
N THR A 365 -10.63 13.61 32.73
CA THR A 365 -10.35 13.34 34.13
C THR A 365 -9.38 12.16 34.18
N HIS A 366 -8.13 12.43 34.54
CA HIS A 366 -7.24 11.43 35.07
C HIS A 366 -7.88 10.92 36.36
N PHE A 367 -8.37 9.70 36.35
CA PHE A 367 -8.54 8.94 37.56
C PHE A 367 -7.16 8.44 38.00
N SER A 368 -6.80 8.82 39.21
CA SER A 368 -5.66 8.38 40.01
C SER A 368 -5.72 6.89 40.27
#